data_01d9600a1d75a5b2bf2674a75f3820ed
#
_entry.id   01d9600a1d75a5b2bf2674a75f3820ed
#
_cell.length_a   1.000
_cell.length_b   1.000
_cell.length_c   1.000
_cell.angle_alpha   90.00
_cell.angle_beta   90.00
_cell.angle_gamma   90.00
#
_symmetry.space_group_name_H-M   'P 1'
#
loop_
_entity.id
_entity.type
_entity.pdbx_description
1 polymer ?
#
loop_
_entity_poly.entity_id
_entity_poly.type
_entity_poly.pdbx_seq_one_letter_code
_entity_poly.pdbx_strand_id
1 'polypeptide(L)'
;MIRVNITIETDEDDLLGGYRLQEGQTVWQNGPVIEAMERGAILLLDEIDLASNKIMCLQPILEGSGIYVKKINKFVKPAQGFNVIATANTKGQGSDDGKFIGTNVLNEAFLERFPVTFEQKYPSVAIEKKILNNTLKASGKSDVKFIDKLTTWADVIRKTYFDGGVDEIISTRRLVHITQAYAIFDNKMKAIQMCTNRFDDDTKNSFVELYTKVDSGASVEDIIEDQRKADVEAQKEDDKDSESDDEEVI
;
A
#
# COMPACT_ATOMS: atom_id res chain seq x y z
N MET A 1 -6.86 12.76 16.00
CA MET A 1 -6.31 12.67 14.64
C MET A 1 -7.46 12.90 13.66
N ILE A 2 -7.23 13.74 12.66
CA ILE A 2 -8.14 13.97 11.53
C ILE A 2 -7.48 13.41 10.28
N ARG A 3 -8.16 12.51 9.56
CA ARG A 3 -7.64 11.86 8.35
C ARG A 3 -8.35 12.42 7.12
N VAL A 4 -7.57 12.68 6.10
CA VAL A 4 -8.03 13.10 4.77
C VAL A 4 -7.44 12.16 3.74
N ASN A 5 -8.27 11.49 2.97
CA ASN A 5 -7.81 10.74 1.81
C ASN A 5 -7.64 11.73 0.66
N ILE A 6 -6.43 11.79 0.15
CA ILE A 6 -6.09 12.67 -0.97
C ILE A 6 -6.44 11.97 -2.28
N THR A 7 -6.93 12.72 -3.23
CA THR A 7 -7.21 12.29 -4.59
C THR A 7 -6.71 13.35 -5.57
N ILE A 8 -6.70 13.04 -6.85
CA ILE A 8 -6.34 14.02 -7.88
C ILE A 8 -7.28 15.24 -7.92
N GLU A 9 -8.53 15.06 -7.49
CA GLU A 9 -9.54 16.12 -7.44
C GLU A 9 -9.45 16.98 -6.18
N THR A 10 -8.77 16.50 -5.13
CA THR A 10 -8.67 17.21 -3.84
C THR A 10 -8.13 18.62 -4.05
N ASP A 11 -8.86 19.60 -3.55
CA ASP A 11 -8.54 21.00 -3.73
C ASP A 11 -8.55 21.82 -2.41
N GLU A 12 -8.34 23.14 -2.54
CA GLU A 12 -8.31 24.06 -1.41
C GLU A 12 -9.64 24.05 -0.63
N ASP A 13 -10.78 23.92 -1.32
CA ASP A 13 -12.10 23.93 -0.68
C ASP A 13 -12.36 22.66 0.12
N ASP A 14 -11.83 21.52 -0.35
CA ASP A 14 -11.92 20.25 0.38
C ASP A 14 -11.03 20.27 1.63
N LEU A 15 -9.87 20.92 1.54
CA LEU A 15 -8.86 20.92 2.58
C LEU A 15 -9.11 22.03 3.63
N LEU A 16 -9.29 23.25 3.19
CA LEU A 16 -9.44 24.41 4.07
C LEU A 16 -10.87 24.72 4.43
N GLY A 17 -11.82 24.40 3.54
CA GLY A 17 -13.23 24.65 3.70
C GLY A 17 -13.82 25.52 2.61
N GLY A 18 -15.14 25.53 2.57
CA GLY A 18 -15.90 26.22 1.55
C GLY A 18 -17.29 26.64 2.03
N TYR A 19 -17.96 27.41 1.21
CA TYR A 19 -19.35 27.77 1.45
C TYR A 19 -20.26 26.60 1.10
N ARG A 20 -21.21 26.33 1.98
CA ARG A 20 -22.25 25.29 1.80
C ARG A 20 -23.63 25.90 1.99
N LEU A 21 -24.60 25.39 1.24
CA LEU A 21 -26.01 25.78 1.43
C LEU A 21 -26.59 24.94 2.58
N GLN A 22 -26.97 25.62 3.65
CA GLN A 22 -27.63 25.03 4.81
C GLN A 22 -28.92 25.83 5.12
N GLU A 23 -30.05 25.15 5.14
CA GLU A 23 -31.37 25.76 5.45
C GLU A 23 -31.68 27.03 4.63
N GLY A 24 -31.26 27.04 3.35
CA GLY A 24 -31.46 28.17 2.45
C GLY A 24 -30.47 29.34 2.63
N GLN A 25 -29.48 29.20 3.51
CA GLN A 25 -28.43 30.19 3.72
C GLN A 25 -27.06 29.66 3.29
N THR A 26 -26.23 30.53 2.77
CA THR A 26 -24.83 30.21 2.42
C THR A 26 -23.95 30.38 3.66
N VAL A 27 -23.45 29.27 4.21
CA VAL A 27 -22.64 29.24 5.44
C VAL A 27 -21.26 28.72 5.11
N TRP A 28 -20.25 29.31 5.73
CA TRP A 28 -18.89 28.77 5.69
C TRP A 28 -18.78 27.51 6.55
N GLN A 29 -18.18 26.45 6.00
CA GLN A 29 -17.85 25.24 6.72
C GLN A 29 -16.34 25.03 6.67
N ASN A 30 -15.68 24.93 7.84
CA ASN A 30 -14.27 24.61 7.91
C ASN A 30 -13.99 23.22 7.30
N GLY A 31 -12.90 23.14 6.55
CA GLY A 31 -12.36 21.87 6.08
C GLY A 31 -11.51 21.18 7.15
N PRO A 32 -11.11 19.93 6.91
CA PRO A 32 -10.41 19.09 7.88
C PRO A 32 -9.06 19.67 8.30
N VAL A 33 -8.38 20.40 7.44
CA VAL A 33 -7.10 21.06 7.77
C VAL A 33 -7.31 22.16 8.79
N ILE A 34 -8.28 23.05 8.57
CA ILE A 34 -8.60 24.13 9.51
C ILE A 34 -9.08 23.55 10.84
N GLU A 35 -9.92 22.52 10.79
CA GLU A 35 -10.38 21.83 12.00
C GLU A 35 -9.22 21.23 12.79
N ALA A 36 -8.25 20.58 12.11
CA ALA A 36 -7.07 20.00 12.76
C ALA A 36 -6.20 21.10 13.40
N MET A 37 -5.99 22.21 12.68
CA MET A 37 -5.21 23.35 13.18
C MET A 37 -5.86 23.97 14.43
N GLU A 38 -7.14 24.27 14.39
CA GLU A 38 -7.86 24.91 15.51
C GLU A 38 -7.94 23.99 16.73
N ARG A 39 -8.00 22.66 16.54
CA ARG A 39 -8.06 21.67 17.64
C ARG A 39 -6.69 21.22 18.16
N GLY A 40 -5.59 21.61 17.53
CA GLY A 40 -4.27 21.07 17.86
C GLY A 40 -4.16 19.56 17.60
N ALA A 41 -4.88 19.05 16.60
CA ALA A 41 -4.93 17.64 16.27
C ALA A 41 -3.85 17.26 15.25
N ILE A 42 -3.48 15.97 15.22
CA ILE A 42 -2.68 15.42 14.12
C ILE A 42 -3.55 15.34 12.86
N LEU A 43 -3.10 15.96 11.77
CA LEU A 43 -3.66 15.82 10.44
C LEU A 43 -2.94 14.70 9.69
N LEU A 44 -3.67 13.70 9.24
CA LEU A 44 -3.15 12.63 8.39
C LEU A 44 -3.63 12.84 6.95
N LEU A 45 -2.70 13.15 6.05
CA LEU A 45 -2.92 13.20 4.60
C LEU A 45 -2.59 11.81 4.04
N ASP A 46 -3.61 11.05 3.71
CA ASP A 46 -3.44 9.68 3.23
C ASP A 46 -3.38 9.65 1.71
N GLU A 47 -2.42 8.89 1.15
CA GLU A 47 -2.14 8.79 -0.28
C GLU A 47 -1.79 10.12 -0.94
N ILE A 48 -0.88 10.90 -0.32
CA ILE A 48 -0.53 12.26 -0.76
C ILE A 48 0.07 12.30 -2.18
N ASP A 49 0.63 11.22 -2.64
CA ASP A 49 1.18 11.04 -3.99
C ASP A 49 0.10 10.99 -5.09
N LEU A 50 -1.19 10.92 -4.74
CA LEU A 50 -2.29 11.16 -5.68
C LEU A 50 -2.60 12.65 -5.89
N ALA A 51 -2.04 13.53 -5.04
CA ALA A 51 -2.36 14.95 -5.07
C ALA A 51 -1.98 15.62 -6.39
N SER A 52 -2.85 16.51 -6.86
CA SER A 52 -2.48 17.50 -7.89
C SER A 52 -1.69 18.66 -7.28
N ASN A 53 -1.19 19.58 -8.11
CA ASN A 53 -0.50 20.80 -7.65
C ASN A 53 -1.36 21.69 -6.71
N LYS A 54 -2.67 21.46 -6.62
CA LYS A 54 -3.55 22.18 -5.68
C LYS A 54 -3.17 21.97 -4.21
N ILE A 55 -2.48 20.86 -3.88
CA ILE A 55 -1.97 20.56 -2.53
C ILE A 55 -0.98 21.62 -2.01
N MET A 56 -0.40 22.41 -2.91
CA MET A 56 0.56 23.46 -2.55
C MET A 56 -0.04 24.55 -1.63
N CYS A 57 -1.37 24.64 -1.52
CA CYS A 57 -2.03 25.50 -0.54
C CYS A 57 -1.63 25.18 0.91
N LEU A 58 -1.13 23.97 1.18
CA LEU A 58 -0.68 23.51 2.51
C LEU A 58 0.75 23.95 2.87
N GLN A 59 1.53 24.52 1.94
CA GLN A 59 2.93 24.89 2.20
C GLN A 59 3.11 25.73 3.47
N PRO A 60 2.36 26.82 3.69
CA PRO A 60 2.54 27.65 4.91
C PRO A 60 2.27 26.87 6.19
N ILE A 61 1.36 25.90 6.13
CA ILE A 61 0.99 25.06 7.27
C ILE A 61 2.11 24.08 7.61
N LEU A 62 2.72 23.45 6.60
CA LEU A 62 3.85 22.54 6.75
C LEU A 62 5.10 23.26 7.30
N GLU A 63 5.25 24.55 7.04
CA GLU A 63 6.31 25.41 7.63
C GLU A 63 6.03 25.83 9.08
N GLY A 64 4.93 25.36 9.67
CA GLY A 64 4.53 25.73 11.04
C GLY A 64 3.90 27.12 11.15
N SER A 65 3.69 27.78 10.00
CA SER A 65 3.00 29.06 9.93
C SER A 65 1.48 28.86 9.94
N GLY A 66 0.74 29.92 10.22
CA GLY A 66 -0.70 29.90 9.99
C GLY A 66 -1.03 30.08 8.51
N ILE A 67 -2.31 29.94 8.19
CA ILE A 67 -2.84 30.17 6.84
C ILE A 67 -3.88 31.27 6.82
N TYR A 68 -3.83 32.11 5.79
CA TYR A 68 -4.85 33.11 5.54
C TYR A 68 -5.93 32.54 4.61
N VAL A 69 -7.10 32.28 5.18
CA VAL A 69 -8.27 31.78 4.44
C VAL A 69 -8.97 32.96 3.77
N LYS A 70 -8.64 33.20 2.50
CA LYS A 70 -9.08 34.37 1.73
C LYS A 70 -10.61 34.52 1.67
N LYS A 71 -11.34 33.42 1.52
CA LYS A 71 -12.80 33.40 1.37
C LYS A 71 -13.56 33.98 2.56
N ILE A 72 -12.97 33.90 3.76
CA ILE A 72 -13.58 34.42 5.00
C ILE A 72 -12.74 35.51 5.65
N ASN A 73 -11.69 35.98 4.98
CA ASN A 73 -10.80 37.03 5.45
C ASN A 73 -10.26 36.76 6.89
N LYS A 74 -9.88 35.50 7.15
CA LYS A 74 -9.45 35.07 8.49
C LYS A 74 -8.05 34.44 8.42
N PHE A 75 -7.17 34.82 9.34
CA PHE A 75 -5.91 34.14 9.56
C PHE A 75 -6.08 33.07 10.64
N VAL A 76 -5.76 31.81 10.31
CA VAL A 76 -5.85 30.67 11.22
C VAL A 76 -4.43 30.25 11.62
N LYS A 77 -4.14 30.26 12.92
CA LYS A 77 -2.87 29.76 13.48
C LYS A 77 -3.05 28.34 14.00
N PRO A 78 -2.02 27.49 13.87
CA PRO A 78 -2.07 26.16 14.45
C PRO A 78 -2.07 26.25 15.99
N ALA A 79 -3.01 25.55 16.61
CA ALA A 79 -3.03 25.38 18.06
C ALA A 79 -1.91 24.40 18.50
N GLN A 80 -1.55 24.47 19.77
CA GLN A 80 -0.53 23.58 20.34
C GLN A 80 -0.92 22.11 20.15
N GLY A 81 0.03 21.30 19.69
CA GLY A 81 -0.16 19.88 19.40
C GLY A 81 -0.52 19.58 17.94
N PHE A 82 -0.82 20.58 17.11
CA PHE A 82 -1.01 20.38 15.69
C PHE A 82 0.25 19.84 15.04
N ASN A 83 0.10 18.80 14.23
CA ASN A 83 1.17 18.29 13.38
C ASN A 83 0.57 17.64 12.13
N VAL A 84 1.37 17.47 11.08
CA VAL A 84 0.96 16.86 9.81
C VAL A 84 1.77 15.59 9.58
N ILE A 85 1.08 14.52 9.22
CA ILE A 85 1.65 13.26 8.79
C ILE A 85 1.07 12.95 7.41
N ALA A 86 1.88 12.43 6.50
CA ALA A 86 1.44 11.99 5.19
C ALA A 86 1.83 10.54 4.93
N THR A 87 1.04 9.82 4.13
CA THR A 87 1.39 8.52 3.57
C THR A 87 1.50 8.61 2.06
N ALA A 88 2.42 7.85 1.48
CA ALA A 88 2.63 7.74 0.05
C ALA A 88 3.09 6.34 -0.32
N ASN A 89 2.75 5.87 -1.51
CA ASN A 89 3.23 4.60 -2.05
C ASN A 89 4.53 4.75 -2.85
N THR A 90 4.77 5.93 -3.42
CA THR A 90 5.88 6.21 -4.36
C THR A 90 6.91 7.21 -3.81
N LYS A 91 6.85 7.54 -2.51
CA LYS A 91 7.68 8.59 -1.90
C LYS A 91 7.52 9.97 -2.59
N GLY A 92 6.42 10.18 -3.32
CA GLY A 92 6.18 11.38 -4.11
C GLY A 92 6.91 11.44 -5.45
N GLN A 93 7.53 10.35 -5.89
CA GLN A 93 8.29 10.27 -7.15
C GLN A 93 7.47 9.74 -8.34
N GLY A 94 6.19 9.40 -8.12
CA GLY A 94 5.36 8.73 -9.11
C GLY A 94 5.71 7.25 -9.25
N SER A 95 5.01 6.54 -10.16
CA SER A 95 5.21 5.11 -10.42
C SER A 95 5.66 4.92 -11.87
N ASP A 96 6.93 4.66 -12.07
CA ASP A 96 7.50 4.39 -13.41
C ASP A 96 7.14 2.97 -13.88
N ASP A 97 6.90 2.04 -12.94
CA ASP A 97 6.55 0.65 -13.19
C ASP A 97 5.03 0.42 -13.41
N GLY A 98 4.21 1.46 -13.37
CA GLY A 98 2.77 1.39 -13.54
C GLY A 98 2.00 0.70 -12.42
N LYS A 99 2.66 0.23 -11.35
CA LYS A 99 2.00 -0.47 -10.23
C LYS A 99 1.09 0.44 -9.40
N PHE A 100 1.42 1.74 -9.36
CA PHE A 100 0.65 2.76 -8.65
C PHE A 100 0.12 3.80 -9.64
N ILE A 101 -0.75 3.36 -10.55
CA ILE A 101 -1.37 4.22 -11.57
C ILE A 101 -2.12 5.36 -10.88
N GLY A 102 -1.95 6.58 -11.39
CA GLY A 102 -2.59 7.78 -10.86
C GLY A 102 -1.77 8.53 -9.83
N THR A 103 -0.61 8.00 -9.41
CA THR A 103 0.33 8.77 -8.59
C THR A 103 1.04 9.82 -9.42
N ASN A 104 1.29 10.97 -8.82
CA ASN A 104 1.96 12.10 -9.44
C ASN A 104 3.36 12.27 -8.86
N VAL A 105 4.26 12.87 -9.65
CA VAL A 105 5.51 13.40 -9.12
C VAL A 105 5.19 14.67 -8.36
N LEU A 106 5.39 14.64 -7.05
CA LEU A 106 5.16 15.81 -6.19
C LEU A 106 6.32 16.80 -6.33
N ASN A 107 6.00 18.08 -6.12
CA ASN A 107 6.99 19.13 -6.13
C ASN A 107 8.02 18.91 -5.00
N GLU A 108 9.32 18.92 -5.34
CA GLU A 108 10.41 18.69 -4.39
C GLU A 108 10.36 19.69 -3.21
N ALA A 109 10.11 20.96 -3.50
CA ALA A 109 9.98 21.97 -2.44
C ALA A 109 8.82 21.70 -1.48
N PHE A 110 7.79 20.97 -1.90
CA PHE A 110 6.71 20.51 -1.03
C PHE A 110 7.16 19.32 -0.17
N LEU A 111 7.86 18.35 -0.77
CA LEU A 111 8.41 17.18 -0.07
C LEU A 111 9.42 17.56 1.01
N GLU A 112 10.30 18.55 0.75
CA GLU A 112 11.28 19.10 1.68
C GLU A 112 10.66 19.63 2.99
N ARG A 113 9.36 19.94 2.99
CA ARG A 113 8.63 20.37 4.18
C ARG A 113 8.20 19.23 5.10
N PHE A 114 8.46 17.99 4.69
CA PHE A 114 8.36 16.81 5.55
C PHE A 114 9.77 16.40 6.00
N PRO A 115 10.23 16.87 7.17
CA PRO A 115 11.64 16.74 7.58
C PRO A 115 12.03 15.30 7.92
N VAL A 116 11.05 14.41 8.08
CA VAL A 116 11.28 13.00 8.45
C VAL A 116 10.48 12.09 7.53
N THR A 117 11.15 11.18 6.86
CA THR A 117 10.54 10.14 6.01
C THR A 117 10.86 8.76 6.57
N PHE A 118 9.83 7.97 6.80
CA PHE A 118 9.96 6.58 7.22
C PHE A 118 9.54 5.65 6.08
N GLU A 119 10.39 4.70 5.74
CA GLU A 119 9.99 3.58 4.89
C GLU A 119 9.42 2.45 5.75
N GLN A 120 8.11 2.22 5.61
CA GLN A 120 7.43 1.16 6.35
C GLN A 120 7.68 -0.19 5.69
N LYS A 121 8.55 -0.98 6.28
CA LYS A 121 8.79 -2.37 5.87
C LYS A 121 7.65 -3.29 6.32
N TYR A 122 7.57 -4.49 5.71
CA TYR A 122 6.65 -5.52 6.19
C TYR A 122 6.93 -5.83 7.67
N PRO A 123 5.88 -6.16 8.44
CA PRO A 123 6.05 -6.61 9.83
C PRO A 123 6.95 -7.84 9.90
N SER A 124 7.64 -8.03 11.02
CA SER A 124 8.33 -9.31 11.25
C SER A 124 7.33 -10.47 11.26
N VAL A 125 7.79 -11.67 10.88
CA VAL A 125 6.97 -12.89 10.83
C VAL A 125 6.21 -13.11 12.16
N ALA A 126 6.83 -12.82 13.30
CA ALA A 126 6.20 -12.95 14.61
C ALA A 126 5.02 -11.98 14.80
N ILE A 127 5.18 -10.73 14.36
CA ILE A 127 4.10 -9.72 14.42
C ILE A 127 2.99 -10.08 13.43
N GLU A 128 3.34 -10.51 12.22
CA GLU A 128 2.38 -10.90 11.20
C GLU A 128 1.54 -12.11 11.65
N LYS A 129 2.16 -13.14 12.22
CA LYS A 129 1.46 -14.26 12.85
C LYS A 129 0.49 -13.79 13.94
N LYS A 130 0.88 -12.82 14.77
CA LYS A 130 0.00 -12.25 15.80
C LYS A 130 -1.20 -11.54 15.19
N ILE A 131 -1.00 -10.75 14.13
CA ILE A 131 -2.09 -10.06 13.39
C ILE A 131 -3.08 -11.09 12.86
N LEU A 132 -2.60 -12.10 12.12
CA LEU A 132 -3.45 -13.11 11.49
C LEU A 132 -4.19 -13.99 12.51
N ASN A 133 -3.51 -14.40 13.59
CA ASN A 133 -4.15 -15.13 14.67
C ASN A 133 -5.26 -14.31 15.35
N ASN A 134 -5.05 -13.01 15.58
CA ASN A 134 -6.08 -12.13 16.13
C ASN A 134 -7.27 -11.99 15.17
N THR A 135 -7.00 -11.87 13.87
CA THR A 135 -8.04 -11.82 12.84
C THR A 135 -8.88 -13.10 12.84
N LEU A 136 -8.24 -14.26 12.91
CA LEU A 136 -8.94 -15.55 12.91
C LEU A 136 -9.75 -15.76 14.20
N LYS A 137 -9.19 -15.37 15.34
CA LYS A 137 -9.87 -15.41 16.65
C LYS A 137 -11.10 -14.51 16.71
N ALA A 138 -11.03 -13.32 16.10
CA ALA A 138 -12.18 -12.42 16.01
C ALA A 138 -13.37 -13.04 15.27
N SER A 139 -13.11 -14.02 14.38
CA SER A 139 -14.11 -14.83 13.69
C SER A 139 -14.49 -16.12 14.42
N GLY A 140 -14.06 -16.29 15.66
CA GLY A 140 -14.35 -17.47 16.48
C GLY A 140 -13.57 -18.74 16.10
N LYS A 141 -12.52 -18.63 15.27
CA LYS A 141 -11.71 -19.77 14.80
C LYS A 141 -10.27 -19.67 15.28
N SER A 142 -9.57 -20.80 15.29
CA SER A 142 -8.14 -20.89 15.61
C SER A 142 -7.50 -22.00 14.79
N ASP A 143 -6.46 -21.67 14.03
CA ASP A 143 -5.62 -22.62 13.30
C ASP A 143 -4.19 -22.08 13.20
N VAL A 144 -3.42 -22.31 14.25
CA VAL A 144 -2.04 -21.80 14.34
C VAL A 144 -1.16 -22.39 13.24
N LYS A 145 -1.36 -23.67 12.87
CA LYS A 145 -0.59 -24.32 11.82
C LYS A 145 -0.83 -23.68 10.44
N PHE A 146 -2.08 -23.33 10.15
CA PHE A 146 -2.40 -22.62 8.92
C PHE A 146 -1.73 -21.24 8.87
N ILE A 147 -1.80 -20.48 9.97
CA ILE A 147 -1.17 -19.17 10.06
C ILE A 147 0.35 -19.26 9.90
N ASP A 148 0.99 -20.27 10.52
CA ASP A 148 2.43 -20.50 10.36
C ASP A 148 2.82 -20.75 8.90
N LYS A 149 2.10 -21.63 8.21
CA LYS A 149 2.34 -21.93 6.80
C LYS A 149 2.06 -20.73 5.89
N LEU A 150 0.98 -20.01 6.15
CA LEU A 150 0.59 -18.83 5.38
C LEU A 150 1.63 -17.71 5.49
N THR A 151 2.20 -17.48 6.67
CA THR A 151 3.27 -16.49 6.86
C THR A 151 4.58 -16.92 6.22
N THR A 152 4.94 -18.21 6.28
CA THR A 152 6.11 -18.76 5.59
C THR A 152 5.97 -18.61 4.07
N TRP A 153 4.83 -18.98 3.51
CA TRP A 153 4.52 -18.82 2.10
C TRP A 153 4.68 -17.37 1.61
N ALA A 154 4.13 -16.41 2.36
CA ALA A 154 4.27 -15.00 2.00
C ALA A 154 5.70 -14.48 2.12
N ASP A 155 6.47 -14.97 3.08
CA ASP A 155 7.88 -14.60 3.25
C ASP A 155 8.74 -15.07 2.07
N VAL A 156 8.50 -16.30 1.59
CA VAL A 156 9.17 -16.83 0.39
C VAL A 156 8.83 -15.98 -0.84
N ILE A 157 7.54 -15.71 -1.09
CA ILE A 157 7.13 -14.87 -2.25
C ILE A 157 7.76 -13.48 -2.18
N ARG A 158 7.81 -12.86 -1.00
CA ARG A 158 8.42 -11.54 -0.84
C ARG A 158 9.92 -11.56 -1.12
N LYS A 159 10.62 -12.59 -0.68
CA LYS A 159 12.05 -12.75 -0.98
C LYS A 159 12.26 -12.89 -2.48
N THR A 160 11.51 -13.78 -3.13
CA THR A 160 11.57 -13.97 -4.58
C THR A 160 11.24 -12.68 -5.35
N TYR A 161 10.25 -11.90 -4.89
CA TYR A 161 9.90 -10.60 -5.47
C TYR A 161 11.06 -9.59 -5.36
N PHE A 162 11.69 -9.47 -4.19
CA PHE A 162 12.81 -8.54 -4.01
C PHE A 162 14.08 -8.99 -4.73
N ASP A 163 14.21 -10.28 -5.01
CA ASP A 163 15.29 -10.87 -5.83
C ASP A 163 14.99 -10.78 -7.34
N GLY A 164 13.81 -10.26 -7.74
CA GLY A 164 13.39 -10.06 -9.14
C GLY A 164 12.84 -11.30 -9.82
N GLY A 165 12.55 -12.38 -9.07
CA GLY A 165 12.04 -13.64 -9.63
C GLY A 165 10.52 -13.68 -9.85
N VAL A 166 9.75 -12.74 -9.32
CA VAL A 166 8.31 -12.58 -9.57
C VAL A 166 7.92 -11.10 -9.54
N ASP A 167 6.90 -10.74 -10.31
CA ASP A 167 6.43 -9.36 -10.44
C ASP A 167 5.34 -8.98 -9.43
N GLU A 168 4.75 -9.96 -8.76
CA GLU A 168 3.65 -9.77 -7.82
C GLU A 168 4.04 -10.15 -6.39
N ILE A 169 3.39 -9.52 -5.42
CA ILE A 169 3.71 -9.69 -4.01
C ILE A 169 2.48 -9.99 -3.16
N ILE A 170 2.67 -10.77 -2.10
CA ILE A 170 1.65 -11.03 -1.08
C ILE A 170 1.85 -10.09 0.11
N SER A 171 1.00 -9.06 0.18
CA SER A 171 1.02 -8.10 1.29
C SER A 171 0.38 -8.67 2.57
N THR A 172 0.70 -8.09 3.72
CA THR A 172 0.02 -8.41 5.00
C THR A 172 -1.50 -8.21 4.91
N ARG A 173 -1.98 -7.20 4.15
CA ARG A 173 -3.41 -7.00 3.90
C ARG A 173 -4.03 -8.19 3.17
N ARG A 174 -3.33 -8.74 2.19
CA ARG A 174 -3.79 -9.94 1.49
C ARG A 174 -3.83 -11.15 2.39
N LEU A 175 -2.85 -11.34 3.26
CA LEU A 175 -2.87 -12.41 4.26
C LEU A 175 -4.06 -12.30 5.22
N VAL A 176 -4.41 -11.08 5.63
CA VAL A 176 -5.62 -10.82 6.44
C VAL A 176 -6.87 -11.23 5.65
N HIS A 177 -6.98 -10.87 4.36
CA HIS A 177 -8.11 -11.26 3.52
C HIS A 177 -8.21 -12.78 3.35
N ILE A 178 -7.09 -13.48 3.14
CA ILE A 178 -7.05 -14.95 3.07
C ILE A 178 -7.53 -15.57 4.39
N THR A 179 -7.07 -15.02 5.52
CA THR A 179 -7.49 -15.48 6.85
C THR A 179 -8.98 -15.28 7.09
N GLN A 180 -9.54 -14.15 6.66
CA GLN A 180 -10.97 -13.87 6.73
C GLN A 180 -11.77 -14.80 5.79
N ALA A 181 -11.30 -15.00 4.56
CA ALA A 181 -11.92 -15.93 3.62
C ALA A 181 -11.91 -17.37 4.15
N TYR A 182 -10.81 -17.80 4.77
CA TYR A 182 -10.75 -19.10 5.46
C TYR A 182 -11.75 -19.19 6.62
N ALA A 183 -11.91 -18.12 7.38
CA ALA A 183 -12.92 -18.09 8.45
C ALA A 183 -14.35 -18.31 7.92
N ILE A 184 -14.66 -17.80 6.72
CA ILE A 184 -15.97 -17.92 6.07
C ILE A 184 -16.16 -19.29 5.41
N PHE A 185 -15.21 -19.71 4.57
CA PHE A 185 -15.37 -20.86 3.68
C PHE A 185 -14.91 -22.19 4.29
N ASP A 186 -14.18 -22.15 5.39
CA ASP A 186 -13.59 -23.31 6.08
C ASP A 186 -12.70 -24.21 5.19
N ASN A 187 -12.13 -23.61 4.15
CA ASN A 187 -11.26 -24.26 3.18
C ASN A 187 -10.06 -23.37 2.87
N LYS A 188 -8.87 -23.81 3.26
CA LYS A 188 -7.60 -23.09 3.14
C LYS A 188 -7.25 -22.79 1.70
N MET A 189 -7.27 -23.81 0.86
CA MET A 189 -6.91 -23.69 -0.55
C MET A 189 -7.88 -22.78 -1.30
N LYS A 190 -9.18 -22.93 -1.06
CA LYS A 190 -10.20 -22.07 -1.64
C LYS A 190 -9.98 -20.60 -1.22
N ALA A 191 -9.65 -20.35 0.05
CA ALA A 191 -9.37 -19.00 0.55
C ALA A 191 -8.17 -18.36 -0.16
N ILE A 192 -7.07 -19.12 -0.34
CA ILE A 192 -5.88 -18.67 -1.06
C ILE A 192 -6.23 -18.38 -2.53
N GLN A 193 -6.85 -19.32 -3.23
CA GLN A 193 -7.23 -19.16 -4.63
C GLN A 193 -8.11 -17.94 -4.87
N MET A 194 -9.15 -17.75 -4.05
CA MET A 194 -10.04 -16.58 -4.17
C MET A 194 -9.32 -15.25 -3.97
N CYS A 195 -8.36 -15.20 -3.06
CA CYS A 195 -7.61 -13.99 -2.78
C CYS A 195 -6.43 -13.74 -3.75
N THR A 196 -6.09 -14.72 -4.58
CA THR A 196 -5.06 -14.60 -5.64
C THR A 196 -5.64 -14.50 -7.05
N ASN A 197 -6.95 -14.66 -7.24
CA ASN A 197 -7.62 -14.62 -8.55
C ASN A 197 -7.44 -13.33 -9.37
N ARG A 198 -6.98 -12.24 -8.76
CA ARG A 198 -6.70 -11.00 -9.48
C ARG A 198 -5.35 -11.00 -10.20
N PHE A 199 -4.46 -11.93 -9.86
CA PHE A 199 -3.19 -12.11 -10.55
C PHE A 199 -3.44 -12.82 -11.88
N ASP A 200 -2.49 -12.73 -12.80
CA ASP A 200 -2.50 -13.54 -14.00
C ASP A 200 -2.44 -15.03 -13.64
N ASP A 201 -2.80 -15.89 -14.60
CA ASP A 201 -2.95 -17.31 -14.33
C ASP A 201 -1.61 -17.98 -13.97
N ASP A 202 -0.49 -17.56 -14.56
CA ASP A 202 0.83 -18.13 -14.30
C ASP A 202 1.30 -17.79 -12.89
N THR A 203 1.24 -16.51 -12.50
CA THR A 203 1.54 -16.07 -11.12
C THR A 203 0.65 -16.75 -10.10
N LYS A 204 -0.66 -16.83 -10.37
CA LYS A 204 -1.61 -17.49 -9.48
C LYS A 204 -1.29 -18.96 -9.29
N ASN A 205 -1.02 -19.71 -10.38
CA ASN A 205 -0.68 -21.13 -10.33
C ASN A 205 0.62 -21.33 -9.54
N SER A 206 1.65 -20.55 -9.83
CA SER A 206 2.92 -20.58 -9.10
C SER A 206 2.74 -20.34 -7.60
N PHE A 207 1.92 -19.38 -7.21
CA PHE A 207 1.64 -19.11 -5.80
C PHE A 207 0.87 -20.22 -5.10
N VAL A 208 -0.09 -20.84 -5.79
CA VAL A 208 -0.86 -22.00 -5.28
C VAL A 208 0.03 -23.24 -5.14
N GLU A 209 0.89 -23.53 -6.12
CA GLU A 209 1.85 -24.63 -6.06
C GLU A 209 2.85 -24.44 -4.92
N LEU A 210 3.39 -23.21 -4.77
CA LEU A 210 4.27 -22.87 -3.68
C LEU A 210 3.61 -23.10 -2.32
N TYR A 211 2.33 -22.69 -2.17
CA TYR A 211 1.60 -22.96 -0.93
C TYR A 211 1.47 -24.47 -0.67
N THR A 212 1.21 -25.26 -1.69
CA THR A 212 1.11 -26.73 -1.58
C THR A 212 2.44 -27.35 -1.11
N LYS A 213 3.58 -26.87 -1.62
CA LYS A 213 4.93 -27.27 -1.15
C LYS A 213 5.13 -26.91 0.33
N VAL A 214 4.82 -25.67 0.73
CA VAL A 214 4.89 -25.22 2.12
C VAL A 214 3.95 -26.04 3.03
N ASP A 215 2.76 -26.37 2.55
CA ASP A 215 1.78 -27.14 3.32
C ASP A 215 2.23 -28.59 3.51
N SER A 216 2.93 -29.20 2.55
CA SER A 216 3.51 -30.54 2.64
C SER A 216 4.73 -30.63 3.58
N GLY A 217 5.30 -29.51 4.01
CA GLY A 217 6.41 -29.43 4.97
C GLY A 217 7.79 -29.38 4.30
N ALA A 218 7.88 -29.01 3.02
CA ALA A 218 9.17 -28.72 2.39
C ALA A 218 9.90 -27.58 3.11
N SER A 219 11.22 -27.65 3.22
CA SER A 219 11.98 -26.57 3.86
C SER A 219 11.97 -25.30 2.99
N VAL A 220 12.13 -24.14 3.62
CA VAL A 220 12.16 -22.87 2.90
C VAL A 220 13.40 -22.80 2.00
N GLU A 221 14.52 -23.38 2.46
CA GLU A 221 15.76 -23.45 1.71
C GLU A 221 15.61 -24.30 0.45
N ASP A 222 14.99 -25.48 0.55
CA ASP A 222 14.74 -26.37 -0.59
C ASP A 222 13.81 -25.70 -1.62
N ILE A 223 12.79 -24.99 -1.16
CA ILE A 223 11.84 -24.30 -2.04
C ILE A 223 12.53 -23.18 -2.82
N ILE A 224 13.36 -22.35 -2.15
CA ILE A 224 14.09 -21.25 -2.78
C ILE A 224 15.12 -21.78 -3.78
N GLU A 225 15.80 -22.89 -3.44
CA GLU A 225 16.79 -23.51 -4.33
C GLU A 225 16.13 -24.10 -5.58
N ASP A 226 14.97 -24.75 -5.43
CA ASP A 226 14.18 -25.28 -6.55
C ASP A 226 13.69 -24.16 -7.49
N GLN A 227 13.21 -23.02 -6.93
CA GLN A 227 12.81 -21.87 -7.74
C GLN A 227 13.99 -21.29 -8.52
N ARG A 228 15.14 -21.07 -7.88
CA ARG A 228 16.33 -20.57 -8.58
C ARG A 228 16.79 -21.49 -9.71
N LYS A 229 16.68 -22.81 -9.54
CA LYS A 229 17.00 -23.76 -10.60
C LYS A 229 16.04 -23.66 -11.77
N ALA A 230 14.74 -23.52 -11.48
CA ALA A 230 13.71 -23.36 -12.51
C ALA A 230 13.88 -22.06 -13.31
N ASP A 231 14.19 -20.93 -12.61
CA ASP A 231 14.43 -19.64 -13.25
C ASP A 231 15.67 -19.69 -14.18
N VAL A 232 16.74 -20.37 -13.75
CA VAL A 232 17.96 -20.56 -14.58
C VAL A 232 17.71 -21.47 -15.78
N GLU A 233 16.83 -22.47 -15.66
CA GLU A 233 16.46 -23.34 -16.78
C GLU A 233 15.58 -22.59 -17.79
N ALA A 234 14.60 -21.81 -17.33
CA ALA A 234 13.74 -20.98 -18.18
C ALA A 234 14.57 -19.95 -18.98
N GLN A 235 15.50 -19.25 -18.33
CA GLN A 235 16.40 -18.32 -19.02
C GLN A 235 17.28 -18.98 -20.09
N LYS A 236 17.68 -20.23 -19.89
CA LYS A 236 18.46 -20.99 -20.90
C LYS A 236 17.62 -21.46 -22.09
N GLU A 237 16.31 -21.65 -21.90
CA GLU A 237 15.40 -21.96 -22.98
C GLU A 237 15.11 -20.72 -23.83
N ASP A 238 14.85 -19.58 -23.21
CA ASP A 238 14.66 -18.30 -23.90
C ASP A 238 15.89 -17.86 -24.71
N ASP A 239 17.11 -18.06 -24.16
CA ASP A 239 18.35 -17.77 -24.89
C ASP A 239 18.55 -18.70 -26.11
N LYS A 240 18.08 -19.94 -26.05
CA LYS A 240 18.17 -20.89 -27.18
C LYS A 240 17.17 -20.59 -28.29
N ASP A 241 15.97 -20.15 -27.93
CA ASP A 241 14.97 -19.78 -28.93
C ASP A 241 15.35 -18.48 -29.65
N SER A 242 16.02 -17.53 -28.96
CA SER A 242 16.55 -16.33 -29.59
C SER A 242 17.73 -16.56 -30.55
N GLU A 243 18.57 -17.57 -30.30
CA GLU A 243 19.66 -17.95 -31.21
C GLU A 243 19.17 -18.72 -32.47
N SER A 244 18.00 -19.39 -32.40
CA SER A 244 17.43 -20.12 -33.53
C SER A 244 16.75 -19.22 -34.56
N ASP A 245 16.26 -18.05 -34.15
CA ASP A 245 15.60 -17.09 -35.06
C ASP A 245 16.59 -16.25 -35.88
N ASP A 246 17.85 -16.15 -35.46
CA ASP A 246 18.91 -15.45 -36.21
C ASP A 246 19.56 -16.30 -37.33
N GLU A 247 19.36 -17.62 -37.38
CA GLU A 247 19.91 -18.50 -38.42
C GLU A 247 18.97 -18.68 -39.65
N GLU A 248 17.70 -18.24 -39.62
CA GLU A 248 16.77 -18.36 -40.77
C GLU A 248 16.69 -17.10 -41.66
N VAL A 249 17.55 -16.10 -41.48
CA VAL A 249 17.61 -14.89 -42.32
C VAL A 249 18.96 -14.77 -42.99
N ILE A 250 19.32 -15.74 -43.88
CA ILE A 250 20.36 -15.56 -44.90
C ILE A 250 19.87 -16.16 -46.23
#